data_ab185f45cf68aad78165747580ecfcb8
#
_entry.id   ab185f45cf68aad78165747580ecfcb8
#
_cell.length_a   1.000
_cell.length_b   1.000
_cell.length_c   1.000
_cell.angle_alpha   90.00
_cell.angle_beta   90.00
_cell.angle_gamma   90.00
#
_symmetry.space_group_name_H-M   'P 1'
#
loop_
_entity.id
_entity.type
_entity.pdbx_description
1 polymer ?
#
loop_
_entity_poly.entity_id
_entity_poly.type
_entity_poly.pdbx_seq_one_letter_code
_entity_poly.pdbx_strand_id
1 'polypeptide(L)'
;MPNTWERRRKQNFDDLPKSIEKDNYPQYYLRNFHHQTDGYLSDFSASIYDLQVEILFNGSADSMRRRIIKPIKEGLQNFRERKKSSIKILDVATGSGRTLKQLRVAFPKEKITGLDLSDSYLKEASRYISELDGDLIELIKGNAEELPFENNS
;
A
#
# COMPACT_ATOMS: atom_id res chain seq x y z
N MET A 1 18.32 -11.34 -14.64
CA MET A 1 18.52 -10.49 -13.46
C MET A 1 19.82 -10.85 -12.74
N PRO A 2 21.00 -10.58 -13.34
CA PRO A 2 22.30 -10.99 -12.76
C PRO A 2 22.59 -10.33 -11.41
N ASN A 3 22.15 -9.08 -11.22
CA ASN A 3 22.44 -8.28 -10.02
C ASN A 3 21.79 -8.84 -8.73
N THR A 4 20.71 -9.62 -8.85
CA THR A 4 20.04 -10.23 -7.70
C THR A 4 20.65 -11.56 -7.29
N TRP A 5 21.38 -12.23 -8.18
CA TRP A 5 22.00 -13.53 -7.89
C TRP A 5 23.17 -13.42 -6.93
N GLU A 6 23.98 -12.38 -7.06
CA GLU A 6 25.10 -12.14 -6.17
C GLU A 6 24.62 -11.77 -4.75
N ARG A 7 23.60 -10.93 -4.64
CA ARG A 7 22.94 -10.58 -3.38
C ARG A 7 22.41 -11.82 -2.67
N ARG A 8 21.68 -12.69 -3.39
CA ARG A 8 21.17 -13.95 -2.85
C ARG A 8 22.31 -14.87 -2.35
N ARG A 9 23.39 -14.99 -3.13
CA ARG A 9 24.54 -15.83 -2.76
C ARG A 9 25.26 -15.31 -1.54
N LYS A 10 25.38 -13.98 -1.40
CA LYS A 10 26.06 -13.31 -0.28
C LYS A 10 25.14 -13.06 0.91
N GLN A 11 23.86 -13.32 0.80
CA GLN A 11 22.82 -12.96 1.79
C GLN A 11 22.90 -11.49 2.24
N ASN A 12 23.26 -10.60 1.29
CA ASN A 12 23.36 -9.17 1.56
C ASN A 12 22.01 -8.50 1.25
N PHE A 13 21.27 -8.13 2.31
CA PHE A 13 19.96 -7.50 2.21
C PHE A 13 20.01 -5.97 2.43
N ASP A 14 21.18 -5.42 2.67
CA ASP A 14 21.39 -3.99 2.99
C ASP A 14 21.82 -3.17 1.78
N ASP A 15 21.88 -3.79 0.60
CA ASP A 15 22.29 -3.17 -0.66
C ASP A 15 21.11 -2.35 -1.24
N LEU A 16 21.02 -1.10 -0.83
CA LEU A 16 20.03 -0.13 -1.26
C LEU A 16 20.68 0.99 -2.11
N PRO A 17 19.91 1.66 -3.00
CA PRO A 17 20.40 2.82 -3.73
C PRO A 17 21.00 3.88 -2.80
N LYS A 18 22.13 4.46 -3.21
CA LYS A 18 22.84 5.49 -2.41
C LYS A 18 22.04 6.78 -2.22
N SER A 19 21.01 7.00 -3.03
CA SER A 19 20.11 8.15 -2.97
C SER A 19 19.10 8.09 -1.81
N ILE A 20 19.02 6.96 -1.11
CA ILE A 20 18.06 6.78 -0.03
C ILE A 20 18.65 7.29 1.27
N GLU A 21 17.97 8.26 1.88
CA GLU A 21 18.25 8.73 3.24
C GLU A 21 17.75 7.70 4.25
N LYS A 22 18.64 6.81 4.68
CA LYS A 22 18.29 5.66 5.53
C LYS A 22 17.68 6.06 6.87
N ASP A 23 18.05 7.21 7.40
CA ASP A 23 17.60 7.70 8.70
C ASP A 23 16.10 8.03 8.72
N ASN A 24 15.48 8.21 7.54
CA ASN A 24 14.06 8.51 7.41
C ASN A 24 13.15 7.27 7.44
N TYR A 25 13.74 6.08 7.55
CA TYR A 25 12.99 4.83 7.46
C TYR A 25 13.32 3.86 8.59
N PRO A 26 12.35 3.11 9.10
CA PRO A 26 12.62 2.07 10.08
C PRO A 26 13.47 0.96 9.46
N GLN A 27 14.29 0.32 10.28
CA GLN A 27 15.29 -0.64 9.84
C GLN A 27 14.71 -1.83 9.06
N TYR A 28 13.49 -2.27 9.41
CA TYR A 28 12.83 -3.36 8.69
C TYR A 28 12.50 -2.99 7.24
N TYR A 29 12.22 -1.71 6.98
CA TYR A 29 11.87 -1.21 5.65
C TYR A 29 13.08 -1.06 4.72
N LEU A 30 14.27 -0.93 5.29
CA LEU A 30 15.54 -0.78 4.57
C LEU A 30 16.12 -2.10 4.06
N ARG A 31 15.40 -3.22 4.24
CA ARG A 31 15.85 -4.51 3.73
C ARG A 31 15.44 -4.71 2.28
N ASN A 32 16.42 -5.09 1.45
CA ASN A 32 16.20 -5.40 0.06
C ASN A 32 16.09 -6.92 -0.12
N PHE A 33 14.94 -7.39 -0.54
CA PHE A 33 14.71 -8.81 -0.76
C PHE A 33 15.42 -9.30 -2.01
N HIS A 34 15.74 -10.59 -2.07
CA HIS A 34 16.56 -11.21 -3.13
C HIS A 34 15.96 -11.12 -4.55
N HIS A 35 14.67 -10.81 -4.68
CA HIS A 35 14.00 -10.64 -5.98
C HIS A 35 13.87 -9.18 -6.41
N GLN A 36 14.23 -8.23 -5.56
CA GLN A 36 14.13 -6.80 -5.84
C GLN A 36 15.52 -6.22 -6.09
N THR A 37 15.63 -5.23 -6.98
CA THR A 37 16.87 -4.50 -7.21
C THR A 37 17.09 -3.38 -6.19
N ASP A 38 16.02 -2.69 -5.78
CA ASP A 38 16.08 -1.41 -5.05
C ASP A 38 15.20 -1.39 -3.79
N GLY A 39 14.70 -2.54 -3.32
CA GLY A 39 13.75 -2.59 -2.21
C GLY A 39 12.40 -1.93 -2.55
N TYR A 40 11.69 -1.45 -1.53
CA TYR A 40 10.40 -0.76 -1.66
C TYR A 40 10.53 0.76 -1.85
N LEU A 41 11.74 1.28 -2.12
CA LEU A 41 12.05 2.70 -2.06
C LEU A 41 12.27 3.34 -3.44
N SER A 42 12.16 2.60 -4.55
CA SER A 42 12.36 3.13 -5.89
C SER A 42 11.06 3.21 -6.69
N ASP A 43 10.95 4.24 -7.54
CA ASP A 43 9.85 4.40 -8.49
C ASP A 43 9.74 3.19 -9.43
N PHE A 44 10.89 2.63 -9.85
CA PHE A 44 10.91 1.42 -10.68
C PHE A 44 10.28 0.23 -9.96
N SER A 45 10.66 -0.01 -8.71
CA SER A 45 10.10 -1.11 -7.91
C SER A 45 8.58 -0.94 -7.72
N ALA A 46 8.13 0.27 -7.44
CA ALA A 46 6.71 0.58 -7.30
C ALA A 46 5.92 0.33 -8.60
N SER A 47 6.48 0.72 -9.75
CA SER A 47 5.80 0.58 -11.06
C SER A 47 5.61 -0.87 -11.51
N ILE A 48 6.48 -1.79 -11.10
CA ILE A 48 6.40 -3.21 -11.48
C ILE A 48 5.80 -4.12 -10.40
N TYR A 49 5.57 -3.59 -9.21
CA TYR A 49 5.13 -4.36 -8.03
C TYR A 49 3.85 -5.15 -8.29
N ASP A 50 2.84 -4.50 -8.82
CA ASP A 50 1.55 -5.16 -9.08
C ASP A 50 1.67 -6.31 -10.07
N LEU A 51 2.48 -6.14 -11.12
CA LEU A 51 2.76 -7.21 -12.07
C LEU A 51 3.48 -8.39 -11.39
N GLN A 52 4.46 -8.10 -10.54
CA GLN A 52 5.17 -9.14 -9.78
C GLN A 52 4.21 -9.92 -8.87
N VAL A 53 3.30 -9.22 -8.19
CA VAL A 53 2.31 -9.84 -7.30
C VAL A 53 1.31 -10.68 -8.10
N GLU A 54 0.82 -10.20 -9.25
CA GLU A 54 -0.08 -10.99 -10.11
C GLU A 54 0.62 -12.25 -10.63
N ILE A 55 1.87 -12.18 -11.04
CA ILE A 55 2.66 -13.36 -11.45
C ILE A 55 2.81 -14.34 -10.29
N LEU A 56 3.16 -13.84 -9.09
CA LEU A 56 3.36 -14.66 -7.90
C LEU A 56 2.08 -15.45 -7.52
N PHE A 57 0.92 -14.81 -7.66
CA PHE A 57 -0.38 -15.39 -7.31
C PHE A 57 -1.18 -15.89 -8.54
N ASN A 58 -0.50 -16.15 -9.66
CA ASN A 58 -1.11 -16.68 -10.89
C ASN A 58 -2.36 -15.90 -11.35
N GLY A 59 -2.32 -14.57 -11.31
CA GLY A 59 -3.42 -13.70 -11.71
C GLY A 59 -4.57 -13.61 -10.70
N SER A 60 -4.40 -14.09 -9.48
CA SER A 60 -5.48 -14.09 -8.49
C SER A 60 -5.37 -12.99 -7.43
N ALA A 61 -4.35 -12.13 -7.49
CA ALA A 61 -4.09 -11.12 -6.46
C ALA A 61 -5.26 -10.14 -6.27
N ASP A 62 -5.85 -9.63 -7.34
CA ASP A 62 -7.01 -8.73 -7.23
C ASP A 62 -8.25 -9.44 -6.67
N SER A 63 -8.44 -10.72 -6.97
CA SER A 63 -9.51 -11.53 -6.38
C SER A 63 -9.30 -11.73 -4.87
N MET A 64 -8.04 -11.92 -4.44
CA MET A 64 -7.68 -12.02 -3.02
C MET A 64 -7.93 -10.70 -2.28
N ARG A 65 -7.53 -9.57 -2.86
CA ARG A 65 -7.80 -8.22 -2.30
C ARG A 65 -9.30 -7.98 -2.11
N ARG A 66 -10.14 -8.35 -3.10
CA ARG A 66 -11.60 -8.15 -3.02
C ARG A 66 -12.29 -8.91 -1.89
N ARG A 67 -11.66 -9.95 -1.33
CA ARG A 67 -12.25 -10.72 -0.22
C ARG A 67 -12.47 -9.89 1.05
N ILE A 68 -11.75 -8.78 1.23
CA ILE A 68 -11.94 -7.89 2.37
C ILE A 68 -13.26 -7.08 2.29
N ILE A 69 -13.82 -6.90 1.08
CA ILE A 69 -15.00 -6.04 0.88
C ILE A 69 -16.20 -6.53 1.68
N LYS A 70 -16.46 -7.84 1.69
CA LYS A 70 -17.60 -8.42 2.40
C LYS A 70 -17.52 -8.15 3.92
N PRO A 71 -16.46 -8.54 4.64
CA PRO A 71 -16.38 -8.28 6.08
C PRO A 71 -16.38 -6.79 6.43
N ILE A 72 -15.80 -5.91 5.59
CA ILE A 72 -15.90 -4.47 5.79
C ILE A 72 -17.36 -4.02 5.68
N LYS A 73 -18.09 -4.45 4.66
CA LYS A 73 -19.49 -4.09 4.47
C LYS A 73 -20.36 -4.52 5.64
N GLU A 74 -20.18 -5.74 6.13
CA GLU A 74 -20.90 -6.26 7.30
C GLU A 74 -20.54 -5.47 8.57
N GLY A 75 -19.26 -5.18 8.79
CA GLY A 75 -18.81 -4.35 9.91
C GLY A 75 -19.39 -2.93 9.87
N LEU A 76 -19.43 -2.30 8.69
CA LEU A 76 -20.00 -0.97 8.51
C LEU A 76 -21.52 -0.93 8.76
N GLN A 77 -22.26 -1.96 8.38
CA GLN A 77 -23.69 -2.05 8.68
C GLN A 77 -23.93 -2.05 10.19
N ASN A 78 -23.24 -2.94 10.91
CA ASN A 78 -23.33 -3.03 12.37
C ASN A 78 -22.93 -1.70 13.06
N PHE A 79 -21.92 -1.01 12.52
CA PHE A 79 -21.44 0.26 13.05
C PHE A 79 -22.46 1.40 12.85
N ARG A 80 -23.08 1.49 11.67
CA ARG A 80 -24.12 2.49 11.34
C ARG A 80 -25.36 2.37 12.20
N GLU A 81 -25.75 1.15 12.55
CA GLU A 81 -26.87 0.89 13.46
C GLU A 81 -26.59 1.43 14.88
N ARG A 82 -25.33 1.42 15.31
CA ARG A 82 -24.91 1.85 16.66
C ARG A 82 -24.54 3.31 16.75
N LYS A 83 -23.96 3.88 15.71
CA LYS A 83 -23.47 5.26 15.66
C LYS A 83 -23.93 5.94 14.36
N LYS A 84 -24.64 7.04 14.46
CA LYS A 84 -25.08 7.88 13.32
C LYS A 84 -23.96 8.78 12.77
N SER A 85 -22.69 8.45 12.99
CA SER A 85 -21.53 9.23 12.53
C SER A 85 -21.08 8.84 11.13
N SER A 86 -20.44 9.76 10.42
CA SER A 86 -19.78 9.49 9.15
C SER A 86 -18.69 8.44 9.36
N ILE A 87 -18.61 7.50 8.43
CA ILE A 87 -17.62 6.43 8.45
C ILE A 87 -16.42 6.85 7.64
N LYS A 88 -15.24 6.56 8.15
CA LYS A 88 -13.96 6.71 7.47
C LYS A 88 -13.30 5.34 7.35
N ILE A 89 -12.66 5.06 6.24
CA ILE A 89 -11.93 3.82 5.98
C ILE A 89 -10.45 4.17 5.85
N LEU A 90 -9.61 3.51 6.63
CA LEU A 90 -8.16 3.64 6.54
C LEU A 90 -7.57 2.33 5.99
N ASP A 91 -6.82 2.43 4.89
CA ASP A 91 -6.01 1.36 4.31
C ASP A 91 -4.55 1.60 4.69
N VAL A 92 -4.04 0.79 5.60
CA VAL A 92 -2.67 0.91 6.14
C VAL A 92 -1.72 0.06 5.31
N ALA A 93 -0.57 0.64 4.92
CA ALA A 93 0.37 0.08 3.96
C ALA A 93 -0.29 -0.14 2.59
N THR A 94 -0.90 0.92 2.08
CA THR A 94 -1.73 0.89 0.87
C THR A 94 -0.96 0.53 -0.42
N GLY A 95 0.37 0.67 -0.40
CA GLY A 95 1.24 0.37 -1.54
C GLY A 95 0.85 1.14 -2.79
N SER A 96 0.70 0.42 -3.91
CA SER A 96 0.29 0.98 -5.22
C SER A 96 -1.20 1.36 -5.34
N GLY A 97 -1.98 1.28 -4.26
CA GLY A 97 -3.37 1.73 -4.23
C GLY A 97 -4.41 0.79 -4.85
N ARG A 98 -4.04 -0.46 -5.16
CA ARG A 98 -4.99 -1.43 -5.76
C ARG A 98 -6.21 -1.70 -4.88
N THR A 99 -6.00 -1.82 -3.57
CA THR A 99 -7.08 -1.99 -2.60
C THR A 99 -7.98 -0.74 -2.54
N LEU A 100 -7.39 0.46 -2.59
CA LEU A 100 -8.14 1.72 -2.57
C LEU A 100 -9.16 1.83 -3.71
N LYS A 101 -8.78 1.42 -4.93
CA LYS A 101 -9.71 1.38 -6.08
C LYS A 101 -10.90 0.47 -5.79
N GLN A 102 -10.65 -0.71 -5.25
CA GLN A 102 -11.71 -1.67 -4.92
C GLN A 102 -12.61 -1.15 -3.78
N LEU A 103 -12.01 -0.54 -2.76
CA LEU A 103 -12.75 0.11 -1.67
C LEU A 103 -13.61 1.26 -2.20
N ARG A 104 -13.06 2.11 -3.09
CA ARG A 104 -13.81 3.23 -3.69
C ARG A 104 -15.05 2.76 -4.45
N VAL A 105 -14.91 1.70 -5.26
CA VAL A 105 -16.03 1.13 -6.00
C VAL A 105 -17.09 0.54 -5.05
N ALA A 106 -16.65 -0.14 -4.00
CA ALA A 106 -17.54 -0.80 -3.04
C ALA A 106 -18.23 0.18 -2.07
N PHE A 107 -17.56 1.29 -1.74
CA PHE A 107 -17.99 2.29 -0.75
C PHE A 107 -17.91 3.72 -1.34
N PRO A 108 -18.78 4.05 -2.31
CA PRO A 108 -18.66 5.29 -3.09
C PRO A 108 -18.94 6.57 -2.30
N LYS A 109 -19.49 6.47 -1.11
CA LYS A 109 -19.86 7.63 -0.25
C LYS A 109 -18.93 7.83 0.93
N GLU A 110 -18.06 6.86 1.22
CA GLU A 110 -17.21 6.90 2.40
C GLU A 110 -15.90 7.65 2.10
N LYS A 111 -15.39 8.37 3.09
CA LYS A 111 -14.03 8.92 3.01
C LYS A 111 -13.03 7.77 3.18
N ILE A 112 -12.09 7.65 2.25
CA ILE A 112 -11.07 6.60 2.27
C ILE A 112 -9.71 7.27 2.34
N THR A 113 -8.87 6.81 3.25
CA THR A 113 -7.49 7.27 3.39
C THR A 113 -6.55 6.09 3.17
N GLY A 114 -5.60 6.24 2.26
CA GLY A 114 -4.49 5.31 2.07
C GLY A 114 -3.22 5.86 2.75
N LEU A 115 -2.59 5.04 3.57
CA LEU A 115 -1.34 5.40 4.23
C LEU A 115 -0.24 4.44 3.80
N ASP A 116 0.90 4.98 3.41
CA ASP A 116 2.12 4.21 3.12
C ASP A 116 3.36 4.99 3.52
N LEU A 117 4.44 4.28 3.77
CA LEU A 117 5.71 4.86 4.15
C LEU A 117 6.53 5.31 2.94
N SER A 118 6.31 4.71 1.76
CA SER A 118 7.08 4.96 0.55
C SER A 118 6.47 6.04 -0.32
N ASP A 119 7.22 7.11 -0.56
CA ASP A 119 6.85 8.15 -1.52
C ASP A 119 6.66 7.57 -2.94
N SER A 120 7.49 6.61 -3.35
CA SER A 120 7.40 5.97 -4.67
C SER A 120 6.10 5.18 -4.83
N TYR A 121 5.66 4.46 -3.79
CA TYR A 121 4.40 3.73 -3.83
C TYR A 121 3.19 4.67 -3.74
N LEU A 122 3.24 5.72 -2.92
CA LEU A 122 2.19 6.74 -2.89
C LEU A 122 2.04 7.48 -4.22
N LYS A 123 3.14 7.76 -4.91
CA LYS A 123 3.13 8.34 -6.26
C LYS A 123 2.45 7.39 -7.26
N GLU A 124 2.76 6.10 -7.21
CA GLU A 124 2.10 5.11 -8.06
C GLU A 124 0.60 4.95 -7.70
N ALA A 125 0.26 4.94 -6.40
CA ALA A 125 -1.11 4.94 -5.93
C ALA A 125 -1.88 6.17 -6.43
N SER A 126 -1.29 7.37 -6.32
CA SER A 126 -1.89 8.61 -6.83
C SER A 126 -2.18 8.53 -8.32
N ARG A 127 -1.24 8.04 -9.12
CA ARG A 127 -1.44 7.82 -10.56
C ARG A 127 -2.59 6.84 -10.82
N TYR A 128 -2.65 5.76 -10.08
CA TYR A 128 -3.65 4.71 -10.26
C TYR A 128 -5.06 5.14 -9.85
N ILE A 129 -5.20 5.91 -8.76
CA ILE A 129 -6.50 6.39 -8.31
C ILE A 129 -6.97 7.65 -9.07
N SER A 130 -6.06 8.40 -9.75
CA SER A 130 -6.46 9.56 -10.57
C SER A 130 -7.38 9.21 -11.74
N GLU A 131 -7.45 7.94 -12.10
CA GLU A 131 -8.40 7.40 -13.09
C GLU A 131 -9.84 7.25 -12.52
N LEU A 132 -10.02 7.46 -11.21
CA LEU A 132 -11.31 7.30 -10.54
C LEU A 132 -12.00 8.66 -10.38
N ASP A 133 -13.31 8.68 -10.59
CA ASP A 133 -14.10 9.87 -10.33
C ASP A 133 -14.18 10.21 -8.83
N GLY A 134 -13.97 11.49 -8.50
CA GLY A 134 -14.20 12.10 -7.20
C GLY A 134 -12.98 12.14 -6.25
N ASP A 135 -12.97 13.15 -5.37
CA ASP A 135 -11.87 13.52 -4.46
C ASP A 135 -11.96 12.86 -3.07
N LEU A 136 -12.57 11.67 -2.98
CA LEU A 136 -12.85 11.05 -1.68
C LEU A 136 -11.74 10.08 -1.21
N ILE A 137 -10.64 9.99 -1.93
CA ILE A 137 -9.46 9.23 -1.50
C ILE A 137 -8.33 10.21 -1.17
N GLU A 138 -7.85 10.11 0.04
CA GLU A 138 -6.70 10.86 0.54
C GLU A 138 -5.50 9.93 0.67
N LEU A 139 -4.32 10.38 0.25
CA LEU A 139 -3.06 9.65 0.43
C LEU A 139 -2.19 10.36 1.44
N ILE A 140 -1.70 9.63 2.42
CA ILE A 140 -0.87 10.17 3.51
C ILE A 140 0.40 9.34 3.61
N LYS A 141 1.56 10.02 3.66
CA LYS A 141 2.82 9.40 4.03
C LYS A 141 2.85 9.21 5.55
N GLY A 142 3.11 7.97 5.98
CA GLY A 142 3.20 7.70 7.41
C GLY A 142 3.68 6.29 7.72
N ASN A 143 4.19 6.12 8.93
CA ASN A 143 4.59 4.84 9.46
C ASN A 143 3.37 4.12 10.07
N ALA A 144 3.16 2.86 9.69
CA ALA A 144 2.08 2.03 10.23
C ALA A 144 2.23 1.73 11.74
N GLU A 145 3.45 1.82 12.26
CA GLU A 145 3.74 1.64 13.70
C GLU A 145 3.43 2.91 14.53
N GLU A 146 3.36 4.08 13.86
CA GLU A 146 3.08 5.39 14.48
C GLU A 146 2.08 6.15 13.61
N LEU A 147 0.82 5.76 13.68
CA LEU A 147 -0.22 6.35 12.85
C LEU A 147 -0.42 7.85 13.16
N PRO A 148 -0.45 8.74 12.14
CA PRO A 148 -0.59 10.18 12.31
C PRO A 148 -2.06 10.59 12.56
N PHE A 149 -2.77 9.87 13.41
CA PHE A 149 -4.17 10.10 13.71
C PHE A 149 -4.40 10.10 15.21
N GLU A 150 -5.36 10.90 15.66
CA GLU A 150 -5.82 10.85 17.03
C GLU A 150 -6.59 9.55 17.34
N ASN A 151 -6.61 9.17 18.62
CA ASN A 151 -7.42 8.03 19.04
C ASN A 151 -8.90 8.29 18.77
N ASN A 152 -9.58 7.33 18.15
CA ASN A 152 -11.01 7.40 17.79
C ASN A 152 -11.38 8.49 16.76
N SER A 153 -10.43 8.88 15.89
CA SER A 153 -10.66 9.86 14.83
C SER A 153 -11.48 9.32 13.65
#